data_1a1003ffd82938694ac6b25e872fa513
#
_entry.id   1a1003ffd82938694ac6b25e872fa513
#
_cell.length_a   1.000
_cell.length_b   1.000
_cell.length_c   1.000
_cell.angle_alpha   90.00
_cell.angle_beta   90.00
_cell.angle_gamma   90.00
#
_symmetry.space_group_name_H-M   'P 1'
#
loop_
_entity.id
_entity.type
_entity.pdbx_description
1 polymer ?
#
loop_
_entity_poly.entity_id
_entity_poly.type
_entity_poly.pdbx_seq_one_letter_code
_entity_poly.pdbx_strand_id
1 'polypeptide(L)'
;MENYFDKQAKELYNKASEIINTHSMLKANRANEKFDIDIPQDFKYEFFSLVDKVNLSLMEEEDNFYGYFLFQMSREIRFDISSPTGVNFKGAKYVIYFNPIIFLTLDIKQMETTIKHEIHHILSMHLMRAKELKGKYSTLAINMAMDIVVN
;
A
#
# COMPACT_ATOMS: atom_id res chain seq x y z
N MET A 1 17.19 13.16 18.08
CA MET A 1 17.97 11.97 17.65
C MET A 1 17.13 11.13 16.69
N GLU A 2 17.69 10.83 15.52
CA GLU A 2 16.99 10.06 14.52
C GLU A 2 16.98 8.58 14.90
N ASN A 3 15.80 7.93 14.88
CA ASN A 3 15.72 6.52 15.19
C ASN A 3 16.09 5.66 13.96
N TYR A 4 16.26 4.37 14.16
CA TYR A 4 16.65 3.44 13.10
C TYR A 4 15.63 3.44 11.95
N PHE A 5 14.34 3.50 12.28
CA PHE A 5 13.27 3.51 11.29
C PHE A 5 13.37 4.75 10.38
N ASP A 6 13.54 5.93 10.96
CA ASP A 6 13.64 7.17 10.17
C ASP A 6 14.87 7.16 9.27
N LYS A 7 15.97 6.64 9.77
CA LYS A 7 17.20 6.49 8.98
C LYS A 7 16.98 5.56 7.79
N GLN A 8 16.35 4.42 8.02
CA GLN A 8 16.05 3.46 6.97
C GLN A 8 15.11 4.07 5.92
N ALA A 9 14.10 4.82 6.36
CA ALA A 9 13.17 5.48 5.45
C ALA A 9 13.88 6.49 4.56
N LYS A 10 14.82 7.26 5.09
CA LYS A 10 15.62 8.22 4.31
C LYS A 10 16.52 7.52 3.30
N GLU A 11 17.17 6.45 3.68
CA GLU A 11 18.02 5.68 2.78
C GLU A 11 17.21 5.11 1.62
N LEU A 12 16.03 4.56 1.92
CA LEU A 12 15.12 4.04 0.90
C LEU A 12 14.58 5.14 -0.01
N TYR A 13 14.28 6.32 0.55
CA TYR A 13 13.87 7.47 -0.24
C TYR A 13 14.95 7.86 -1.26
N ASN A 14 16.20 7.90 -0.83
CA ASN A 14 17.30 8.21 -1.73
C ASN A 14 17.43 7.18 -2.85
N LYS A 15 17.30 5.90 -2.51
CA LYS A 15 17.32 4.82 -3.52
C LYS A 15 16.15 4.94 -4.50
N ALA A 16 14.96 5.26 -4.00
CA ALA A 16 13.78 5.46 -4.84
C ALA A 16 13.99 6.64 -5.80
N SER A 17 14.56 7.72 -5.32
CA SER A 17 14.88 8.90 -6.14
C SER A 17 15.86 8.56 -7.24
N GLU A 18 16.87 7.75 -6.96
CA GLU A 18 17.84 7.28 -7.96
C GLU A 18 17.17 6.43 -9.03
N ILE A 19 16.25 5.54 -8.64
CA ILE A 19 15.51 4.69 -9.57
C ILE A 19 14.70 5.56 -10.55
N ILE A 20 14.00 6.56 -10.04
CA ILE A 20 13.20 7.46 -10.87
C ILE A 20 14.09 8.29 -11.79
N ASN A 21 15.19 8.82 -11.28
CA ASN A 21 16.12 9.63 -12.08
C ASN A 21 16.72 8.81 -13.22
N THR A 22 17.12 7.57 -12.93
CA THR A 22 17.65 6.65 -13.94
C THR A 22 16.60 6.37 -15.02
N HIS A 23 15.36 6.11 -14.62
CA HIS A 23 14.27 5.87 -15.55
C HIS A 23 13.99 7.10 -16.42
N SER A 24 13.98 8.29 -15.83
CA SER A 24 13.75 9.55 -16.55
C SER A 24 14.82 9.80 -17.59
N MET A 25 16.08 9.50 -17.28
CA MET A 25 17.19 9.61 -18.23
C MET A 25 17.03 8.65 -19.39
N LEU A 26 16.63 7.41 -19.12
CA LEU A 26 16.37 6.41 -20.16
C LEU A 26 15.17 6.78 -21.01
N LYS A 27 14.13 7.34 -20.41
CA LYS A 27 12.93 7.77 -21.11
C LYS A 27 13.17 8.96 -22.04
N ALA A 28 14.08 9.85 -21.69
CA ALA A 28 14.47 10.97 -22.54
C ALA A 28 15.04 10.49 -23.89
N ASN A 29 15.61 9.28 -23.92
CA ASN A 29 16.17 8.68 -25.13
C ASN A 29 15.17 7.79 -25.90
N ARG A 30 13.96 7.55 -25.36
CA ARG A 30 12.96 6.65 -25.94
C ARG A 30 11.56 7.28 -25.85
N ALA A 31 11.19 8.04 -26.84
CA ALA A 31 10.01 8.92 -26.82
C ALA A 31 8.63 8.22 -26.77
N ASN A 32 8.53 6.91 -26.92
CA ASN A 32 7.25 6.22 -27.13
C ASN A 32 6.99 4.98 -26.24
N GLU A 33 7.74 4.77 -25.18
CA GLU A 33 7.49 3.61 -24.31
C GLU A 33 6.56 3.95 -23.15
N LYS A 34 5.71 2.98 -22.79
CA LYS A 34 4.87 3.07 -21.60
C LYS A 34 5.74 3.26 -20.35
N PHE A 35 5.17 3.97 -19.37
CA PHE A 35 5.82 4.20 -18.09
C PHE A 35 5.95 2.88 -17.35
N ASP A 36 7.06 2.18 -17.58
CA ASP A 36 7.37 0.90 -16.95
C ASP A 36 8.77 1.01 -16.34
N ILE A 37 8.81 1.22 -15.02
CA ILE A 37 10.06 1.35 -14.28
C ILE A 37 10.51 -0.02 -13.84
N ASP A 38 11.74 -0.38 -14.22
CA ASP A 38 12.37 -1.60 -13.72
C ASP A 38 12.85 -1.36 -12.28
N ILE A 39 12.19 -2.03 -11.34
CA ILE A 39 12.46 -1.84 -9.92
C ILE A 39 13.36 -2.97 -9.44
N PRO A 40 14.55 -2.67 -8.87
CA PRO A 40 15.45 -3.71 -8.35
C PRO A 40 14.78 -4.53 -7.25
N GLN A 41 15.04 -5.83 -7.24
CA GLN A 41 14.46 -6.75 -6.26
C GLN A 41 14.90 -6.44 -4.82
N ASP A 42 16.15 -6.03 -4.64
CA ASP A 42 16.66 -5.66 -3.32
C ASP A 42 15.91 -4.44 -2.76
N PHE A 43 15.60 -3.45 -3.61
CA PHE A 43 14.79 -2.30 -3.21
C PHE A 43 13.38 -2.73 -2.79
N LYS A 44 12.75 -3.58 -3.58
CA LYS A 44 11.41 -4.10 -3.24
C LYS A 44 11.42 -4.80 -1.89
N TYR A 45 12.41 -5.64 -1.66
CA TYR A 45 12.53 -6.37 -0.39
C TYR A 45 12.69 -5.42 0.78
N GLU A 46 13.61 -4.47 0.68
CA GLU A 46 13.87 -3.49 1.74
C GLU A 46 12.65 -2.59 2.00
N PHE A 47 12.00 -2.15 0.94
CA PHE A 47 10.81 -1.29 1.06
C PHE A 47 9.66 -2.04 1.75
N PHE A 48 9.35 -3.25 1.31
CA PHE A 48 8.26 -4.01 1.92
C PHE A 48 8.62 -4.49 3.33
N SER A 49 9.91 -4.66 3.66
CA SER A 49 10.34 -4.89 5.03
C SER A 49 10.00 -3.70 5.92
N LEU A 50 10.18 -2.50 5.43
CA LEU A 50 9.79 -1.28 6.15
C LEU A 50 8.26 -1.21 6.33
N VAL A 51 7.50 -1.51 5.28
CA VAL A 51 6.04 -1.56 5.34
C VAL A 51 5.58 -2.60 6.37
N ASP A 52 6.23 -3.75 6.44
CA ASP A 52 5.92 -4.78 7.42
C ASP A 52 6.15 -4.28 8.86
N LYS A 53 7.18 -3.48 9.08
CA LYS A 53 7.43 -2.86 10.40
C LYS A 53 6.30 -1.90 10.78
N VAL A 54 5.84 -1.10 9.84
CA VAL A 54 4.69 -0.19 10.04
C VAL A 54 3.45 -1.01 10.39
N ASN A 55 3.24 -2.10 9.65
CA ASN A 55 2.09 -2.97 9.86
C ASN A 55 2.12 -3.65 11.24
N LEU A 56 3.29 -4.12 11.67
CA LEU A 56 3.44 -4.69 13.01
C LEU A 56 3.15 -3.66 14.10
N SER A 57 3.63 -2.43 13.93
CA SER A 57 3.33 -1.33 14.86
C SER A 57 1.83 -1.05 14.91
N LEU A 58 1.17 -1.06 13.76
CA LEU A 58 -0.28 -0.87 13.68
C LEU A 58 -1.04 -1.98 14.41
N MET A 59 -0.58 -3.23 14.29
CA MET A 59 -1.18 -4.37 14.97
C MET A 59 -1.05 -4.27 16.49
N GLU A 60 0.04 -3.70 16.99
CA GLU A 60 0.27 -3.52 18.43
C GLU A 60 -0.62 -2.42 19.02
N GLU A 61 -0.83 -1.32 18.29
CA GLU A 61 -1.56 -0.15 18.76
C GLU A 61 -3.07 -0.24 18.52
N GLU A 62 -3.46 -0.96 17.49
CA GLU A 62 -4.85 -1.04 17.03
C GLU A 62 -5.34 -2.49 17.04
N ASP A 63 -6.44 -2.73 16.39
CA ASP A 63 -6.95 -4.08 16.19
C ASP A 63 -6.05 -4.86 15.24
N ASN A 64 -5.75 -6.11 15.57
CA ASN A 64 -4.96 -7.01 14.73
C ASN A 64 -5.55 -7.20 13.33
N PHE A 65 -6.81 -6.90 13.14
CA PHE A 65 -7.53 -7.05 11.89
C PHE A 65 -6.82 -6.37 10.72
N TYR A 66 -6.38 -5.13 10.92
CA TYR A 66 -5.73 -4.36 9.83
C TYR A 66 -4.46 -5.04 9.32
N GLY A 67 -3.67 -5.57 10.24
CA GLY A 67 -2.45 -6.27 9.88
C GLY A 67 -2.71 -7.55 9.10
N TYR A 68 -3.62 -8.36 9.58
CA TYR A 68 -3.99 -9.59 8.88
C TYR A 68 -4.54 -9.32 7.49
N PHE A 69 -5.36 -8.28 7.38
CA PHE A 69 -5.95 -7.92 6.10
C PHE A 69 -4.88 -7.50 5.10
N LEU A 70 -3.93 -6.68 5.54
CA LEU A 70 -2.84 -6.22 4.68
C LEU A 70 -1.96 -7.38 4.18
N PHE A 71 -1.67 -8.36 5.04
CA PHE A 71 -0.86 -9.52 4.66
C PHE A 71 -1.54 -10.39 3.59
N GLN A 72 -2.85 -10.36 3.51
CA GLN A 72 -3.61 -11.14 2.51
C GLN A 72 -3.71 -10.46 1.16
N MET A 73 -3.32 -9.20 1.08
CA MET A 73 -3.38 -8.43 -0.15
C MET A 73 -2.10 -8.55 -0.94
N SER A 74 -2.22 -8.47 -2.27
CA SER A 74 -1.05 -8.29 -3.12
C SER A 74 -0.54 -6.86 -2.95
N ARG A 75 0.77 -6.68 -2.91
CA ARG A 75 1.42 -5.38 -2.75
C ARG A 75 2.30 -5.12 -3.96
N GLU A 76 2.18 -3.93 -4.54
CA GLU A 76 2.97 -3.52 -5.69
C GLU A 76 3.49 -2.10 -5.49
N ILE A 77 4.62 -1.80 -6.12
CA ILE A 77 5.20 -0.45 -6.15
C ILE A 77 4.79 0.22 -7.45
N ARG A 78 4.28 1.46 -7.35
CA ARG A 78 3.96 2.28 -8.50
C ARG A 78 4.39 3.72 -8.24
N PHE A 79 5.26 4.23 -9.10
CA PHE A 79 5.73 5.62 -8.99
C PHE A 79 4.82 6.62 -9.72
N ASP A 80 3.84 6.15 -10.47
CA ASP A 80 2.96 6.97 -11.29
C ASP A 80 1.66 7.40 -10.60
N ILE A 81 1.43 6.96 -9.35
CA ILE A 81 0.27 7.42 -8.58
C ILE A 81 0.63 8.70 -7.82
N SER A 82 -0.34 9.58 -7.65
CA SER A 82 -0.15 10.90 -7.03
C SER A 82 -0.36 10.91 -5.51
N SER A 83 -0.60 9.76 -4.92
CA SER A 83 -0.82 9.59 -3.48
C SER A 83 0.16 8.56 -2.92
N PRO A 84 0.36 8.52 -1.57
CA PRO A 84 1.28 7.55 -0.97
C PRO A 84 0.90 6.11 -1.24
N THR A 85 -0.41 5.83 -1.29
CA THR A 85 -0.96 4.50 -1.50
C THR A 85 -2.16 4.57 -2.43
N GLY A 86 -2.52 3.45 -3.02
CA GLY A 86 -3.73 3.31 -3.81
C GLY A 86 -4.19 1.87 -3.77
N VAL A 87 -5.40 1.61 -4.20
CA VAL A 87 -5.95 0.26 -4.22
C VAL A 87 -6.64 0.00 -5.53
N ASN A 88 -6.64 -1.27 -5.94
CA ASN A 88 -7.37 -1.71 -7.11
C ASN A 88 -7.82 -3.16 -6.89
N PHE A 89 -8.84 -3.54 -7.64
CA PHE A 89 -9.32 -4.92 -7.66
C PHE A 89 -8.94 -5.51 -9.01
N LYS A 90 -8.00 -6.45 -8.97
CA LYS A 90 -7.46 -7.08 -10.18
C LYS A 90 -7.78 -8.57 -10.17
N GLY A 91 -8.58 -9.03 -11.12
CA GLY A 91 -9.07 -10.41 -11.10
C GLY A 91 -9.93 -10.64 -9.88
N ALA A 92 -9.57 -11.60 -9.03
CA ALA A 92 -10.31 -11.92 -7.80
C ALA A 92 -9.57 -11.41 -6.54
N LYS A 93 -8.59 -10.51 -6.69
CA LYS A 93 -7.76 -10.06 -5.57
C LYS A 93 -7.70 -8.54 -5.48
N TYR A 94 -7.61 -8.06 -4.25
CA TYR A 94 -7.29 -6.65 -3.99
C TYR A 94 -5.78 -6.46 -4.02
N VAL A 95 -5.36 -5.36 -4.64
CA VAL A 95 -3.96 -4.97 -4.73
C VAL A 95 -3.80 -3.60 -4.09
N ILE A 96 -2.85 -3.47 -3.18
CA ILE A 96 -2.47 -2.18 -2.63
C ILE A 96 -1.19 -1.73 -3.32
N TYR A 97 -1.20 -0.49 -3.81
CA TYR A 97 -0.06 0.14 -4.46
C TYR A 97 0.59 1.12 -3.50
N PHE A 98 1.90 1.18 -3.54
CA PHE A 98 2.69 2.14 -2.78
C PHE A 98 3.54 2.97 -3.74
N ASN A 99 3.54 4.29 -3.55
CA ASN A 99 4.51 5.16 -4.20
C ASN A 99 5.59 5.51 -3.18
N PRO A 100 6.78 4.90 -3.26
CA PRO A 100 7.83 5.12 -2.25
C PRO A 100 8.27 6.57 -2.11
N ILE A 101 8.24 7.35 -3.19
CA ILE A 101 8.64 8.76 -3.16
C ILE A 101 7.72 9.57 -2.24
N ILE A 102 6.44 9.25 -2.21
CA ILE A 102 5.48 9.95 -1.36
C ILE A 102 5.39 9.27 0.01
N PHE A 103 5.29 7.94 0.04
CA PHE A 103 5.12 7.18 1.27
C PHE A 103 6.28 7.37 2.24
N LEU A 104 7.51 7.38 1.73
CA LEU A 104 8.72 7.51 2.57
C LEU A 104 8.95 8.92 3.12
N THR A 105 8.18 9.92 2.70
CA THR A 105 8.20 11.25 3.32
C THR A 105 7.36 11.34 4.58
N LEU A 106 6.53 10.33 4.83
CA LEU A 106 5.63 10.29 5.98
C LEU A 106 6.35 9.76 7.21
N ASP A 107 5.91 10.20 8.39
CA ASP A 107 6.35 9.55 9.63
C ASP A 107 5.55 8.26 9.86
N ILE A 108 5.94 7.48 10.86
CA ILE A 108 5.33 6.17 11.11
C ILE A 108 3.83 6.27 11.41
N LYS A 109 3.40 7.31 12.13
CA LYS A 109 1.98 7.52 12.43
C LYS A 109 1.18 7.87 11.19
N GLN A 110 1.75 8.69 10.32
CA GLN A 110 1.13 9.02 9.04
C GLN A 110 1.06 7.80 8.12
N MET A 111 2.10 6.96 8.11
CA MET A 111 2.10 5.72 7.36
C MET A 111 1.00 4.77 7.84
N GLU A 112 0.87 4.60 9.17
CA GLU A 112 -0.20 3.78 9.77
C GLU A 112 -1.58 4.27 9.37
N THR A 113 -1.81 5.58 9.47
CA THR A 113 -3.08 6.21 9.11
C THR A 113 -3.40 5.99 7.64
N THR A 114 -2.40 6.12 6.78
CA THR A 114 -2.55 5.91 5.34
C THR A 114 -2.95 4.47 5.01
N ILE A 115 -2.31 3.51 5.66
CA ILE A 115 -2.64 2.09 5.48
C ILE A 115 -4.06 1.80 5.95
N LYS A 116 -4.45 2.30 7.13
CA LYS A 116 -5.81 2.16 7.64
C LYS A 116 -6.84 2.73 6.67
N HIS A 117 -6.56 3.91 6.13
CA HIS A 117 -7.44 4.58 5.18
C HIS A 117 -7.66 3.72 3.93
N GLU A 118 -6.60 3.14 3.39
CA GLU A 118 -6.71 2.28 2.21
C GLU A 118 -7.48 0.99 2.52
N ILE A 119 -7.27 0.40 3.67
CA ILE A 119 -8.02 -0.79 4.09
C ILE A 119 -9.51 -0.46 4.21
N HIS A 120 -9.86 0.70 4.76
CA HIS A 120 -11.26 1.16 4.83
C HIS A 120 -11.87 1.31 3.45
N HIS A 121 -11.13 1.83 2.48
CA HIS A 121 -11.61 1.91 1.09
C HIS A 121 -11.90 0.53 0.51
N ILE A 122 -11.02 -0.45 0.75
CA ILE A 122 -11.21 -1.80 0.27
C ILE A 122 -12.44 -2.44 0.91
N LEU A 123 -12.61 -2.26 2.21
CA LEU A 123 -13.78 -2.77 2.93
C LEU A 123 -15.07 -2.16 2.39
N SER A 124 -15.06 -0.86 2.10
CA SER A 124 -16.22 -0.17 1.51
C SER A 124 -16.57 -0.75 0.13
N MET A 125 -15.55 -0.98 -0.71
CA MET A 125 -15.75 -1.60 -2.02
C MET A 125 -16.30 -3.03 -1.88
N HIS A 126 -15.77 -3.78 -0.92
CA HIS A 126 -16.21 -5.14 -0.65
C HIS A 126 -17.67 -5.16 -0.22
N LEU A 127 -18.10 -4.22 0.63
CA LEU A 127 -19.50 -4.09 1.05
C LEU A 127 -20.42 -3.76 -0.12
N MET A 128 -20.02 -2.86 -1.00
CA MET A 128 -20.80 -2.53 -2.19
C MET A 128 -21.00 -3.75 -3.08
N ARG A 129 -19.96 -4.54 -3.26
CA ARG A 129 -20.05 -5.79 -4.03
C ARG A 129 -20.92 -6.82 -3.33
N ALA A 130 -20.85 -6.92 -2.01
CA ALA A 130 -21.71 -7.82 -1.24
C ALA A 130 -23.18 -7.44 -1.39
N LYS A 131 -23.51 -6.16 -1.46
CA LYS A 131 -24.87 -5.68 -1.71
C LYS A 131 -25.36 -6.07 -3.11
N GLU A 132 -24.49 -5.97 -4.11
CA GLU A 132 -24.80 -6.38 -5.48
C GLU A 132 -25.02 -7.89 -5.60
N LEU A 133 -24.33 -8.65 -4.77
CA LEU A 133 -24.42 -10.11 -4.71
C LEU A 133 -25.39 -10.59 -3.63
N LYS A 134 -26.35 -9.74 -3.24
CA LYS A 134 -27.34 -10.03 -2.22
C LYS A 134 -28.05 -11.32 -2.53
N GLY A 135 -27.93 -12.33 -1.63
CA GLY A 135 -28.43 -13.67 -1.81
C GLY A 135 -27.36 -14.75 -1.95
N LYS A 136 -26.10 -14.35 -2.24
CA LYS A 136 -24.96 -15.27 -2.31
C LYS A 136 -24.17 -15.35 -1.01
N TYR A 137 -24.28 -14.33 -0.15
CA TYR A 137 -23.58 -14.28 1.14
C TYR A 137 -24.56 -14.25 2.28
N SER A 138 -24.17 -14.86 3.42
CA SER A 138 -25.02 -14.84 4.60
C SER A 138 -25.15 -13.40 5.15
N THR A 139 -26.30 -13.10 5.75
CA THR A 139 -26.53 -11.82 6.41
C THR A 139 -25.48 -11.57 7.50
N LEU A 140 -25.04 -12.63 8.18
CA LEU A 140 -24.00 -12.55 9.21
C LEU A 140 -22.68 -12.03 8.63
N ALA A 141 -22.26 -12.58 7.49
CA ALA A 141 -21.00 -12.14 6.85
C ALA A 141 -21.07 -10.69 6.44
N ILE A 142 -22.20 -10.23 5.91
CA ILE A 142 -22.42 -8.83 5.55
C ILE A 142 -22.37 -7.93 6.78
N ASN A 143 -23.03 -8.35 7.86
CA ASN A 143 -23.07 -7.58 9.11
C ASN A 143 -21.68 -7.47 9.73
N MET A 144 -20.89 -8.55 9.72
CA MET A 144 -19.51 -8.52 10.20
C MET A 144 -18.66 -7.54 9.41
N ALA A 145 -18.79 -7.53 8.09
CA ALA A 145 -18.08 -6.59 7.24
C ALA A 145 -18.51 -5.14 7.50
N MET A 146 -19.80 -4.91 7.73
CA MET A 146 -20.32 -3.58 8.08
C MET A 146 -19.79 -3.10 9.42
N ASP A 147 -19.76 -3.95 10.43
CA ASP A 147 -19.22 -3.61 11.75
C ASP A 147 -17.76 -3.17 11.67
N ILE A 148 -16.97 -3.85 10.83
CA ILE A 148 -15.56 -3.51 10.60
C ILE A 148 -15.42 -2.12 9.98
N VAL A 149 -16.27 -1.79 8.99
CA VAL A 149 -16.20 -0.50 8.30
C VAL A 149 -16.67 0.66 9.18
N VAL A 150 -17.68 0.43 10.02
CA VAL A 150 -18.26 1.48 10.88
C VAL A 150 -17.40 1.74 12.11
N ASN A 151 -16.70 0.75 12.61
CA ASN A 151 -15.83 0.89 13.76
C ASN A 151 -14.39 1.16 13.34
#